data_301a92236a5c00d63414115159cd1431
#
_entry.id   301a92236a5c00d63414115159cd1431
#
_cell.length_a   1.000
_cell.length_b   1.000
_cell.length_c   1.000
_cell.angle_alpha   90.00
_cell.angle_beta   90.00
_cell.angle_gamma   90.00
#
_symmetry.space_group_name_H-M   'P 1'
#
loop_
_entity.id
_entity.type
_entity.pdbx_description
1 polymer ?
#
loop_
_entity_poly.entity_id
_entity_poly.type
_entity_poly.pdbx_seq_one_letter_code
_entity_poly.pdbx_strand_id
1 'polypeptide(L)'
;QARAFMAQFSIRSFWQKRKEPEKAPVGERRTGLQVGNNLILHLHPISVPAPALRFWYTWGLGGISAVLMALIGLTGLLLMFRYDARIDFAYISIQQLETEVIFGSLVRGIHHWSANFLVVTTFLHLLRVFFTGSFKQGRAANWLIGLTLFVLVLALNFTGYLLPWDQLAYWAITVSTSLMAYIPLLGDGLRSFFLGGPQVGQAALSNFYALHVVFLTSCVVLLLGYHFWRIRKDGGITHPKPKENEPIRRLLTIPHLVNIELAAMLVVIVFVILWAMLTPAPLGPIANPISSPNPAKAAWYFLGLQELLLHMHPLAALMLVALAAVALVSIPFVDRDDNDLGTYFRSPVGQRAALIGSALALNLTPILVVLDEYLIDIPAW
;
A
#
# COMPACT_ATOMS: atom_id res chain seq x y z
N GLN A 1 30.83 27.33 -7.31
CA GLN A 1 30.43 26.12 -6.54
C GLN A 1 28.96 25.77 -6.75
N ALA A 2 28.03 26.74 -6.75
CA ALA A 2 26.57 26.46 -6.96
C ALA A 2 26.26 25.94 -8.37
N ARG A 3 26.96 26.34 -9.42
CA ARG A 3 26.77 25.82 -10.79
C ARG A 3 27.27 24.38 -10.96
N ALA A 4 28.31 23.98 -10.24
CA ALA A 4 28.83 22.62 -10.23
C ALA A 4 27.88 21.65 -9.48
N PHE A 5 27.19 22.13 -8.45
CA PHE A 5 26.18 21.39 -7.70
C PHE A 5 24.92 21.11 -8.53
N MET A 6 24.46 22.10 -9.31
CA MET A 6 23.28 21.96 -10.18
C MET A 6 23.52 21.09 -11.41
N ALA A 7 24.75 21.00 -11.91
CA ALA A 7 25.10 20.13 -13.04
C ALA A 7 25.06 18.63 -12.69
N GLN A 8 25.13 18.25 -11.41
CA GLN A 8 24.97 16.86 -10.96
C GLN A 8 23.48 16.41 -10.88
N PHE A 9 22.54 17.34 -10.92
CA PHE A 9 21.11 17.07 -10.90
C PHE A 9 20.48 17.08 -12.30
N SER A 10 21.07 16.34 -13.24
CA SER A 10 20.42 16.10 -14.52
C SER A 10 19.39 14.96 -14.35
N ILE A 11 18.12 15.24 -14.64
CA ILE A 11 17.05 14.23 -14.74
C ILE A 11 17.49 13.08 -15.69
N ARG A 12 18.31 13.36 -16.70
CA ARG A 12 18.91 12.35 -17.59
C ARG A 12 19.86 11.38 -16.87
N SER A 13 20.66 11.82 -15.90
CA SER A 13 21.58 10.94 -15.18
C SER A 13 20.85 10.01 -14.19
N PHE A 14 19.68 10.43 -13.70
CA PHE A 14 18.79 9.62 -12.87
C PHE A 14 18.29 8.37 -13.63
N TRP A 15 18.09 8.48 -14.94
CA TRP A 15 17.61 7.40 -15.81
C TRP A 15 18.72 6.60 -16.51
N GLN A 16 19.96 7.07 -16.55
CA GLN A 16 21.01 6.56 -17.43
C GLN A 16 22.15 5.72 -16.80
N LYS A 17 22.28 5.61 -15.47
CA LYS A 17 23.28 4.68 -14.89
C LYS A 17 22.82 3.24 -14.98
N ARG A 18 22.91 2.67 -16.20
CA ARG A 18 22.88 1.22 -16.43
C ARG A 18 24.31 0.68 -16.28
N LYS A 19 24.53 -0.28 -15.36
CA LYS A 19 25.58 -1.28 -15.57
C LYS A 19 25.07 -2.18 -16.70
N GLU A 20 25.86 -2.33 -17.77
CA GLU A 20 25.53 -3.33 -18.79
C GLU A 20 25.40 -4.70 -18.14
N PRO A 21 24.35 -5.47 -18.46
CA PRO A 21 24.24 -6.82 -17.94
C PRO A 21 25.39 -7.65 -18.45
N GLU A 22 26.08 -8.35 -17.55
CA GLU A 22 27.09 -9.34 -17.87
C GLU A 22 26.57 -10.27 -18.96
N LYS A 23 27.33 -10.41 -20.06
CA LYS A 23 26.86 -11.17 -21.23
C LYS A 23 26.59 -12.61 -20.83
N ALA A 24 25.33 -13.01 -20.91
CA ALA A 24 24.88 -14.36 -20.64
C ALA A 24 25.57 -15.41 -21.53
N PRO A 25 25.93 -16.59 -21.00
CA PRO A 25 26.55 -17.67 -21.81
C PRO A 25 25.67 -18.08 -23.00
N VAL A 26 26.29 -18.56 -24.07
CA VAL A 26 25.64 -18.81 -25.38
C VAL A 26 24.44 -19.74 -25.32
N GLY A 27 24.35 -20.65 -24.32
CA GLY A 27 23.19 -21.51 -24.05
C GLY A 27 21.93 -20.76 -23.60
N GLU A 28 22.07 -19.60 -22.96
CA GLU A 28 20.96 -18.78 -22.50
C GLU A 28 20.30 -17.93 -23.59
N ARG A 29 20.98 -17.69 -24.73
CA ARG A 29 20.37 -16.99 -25.87
C ARG A 29 19.23 -17.77 -26.53
N ARG A 30 19.32 -19.13 -26.57
CA ARG A 30 18.22 -19.97 -27.07
C ARG A 30 17.03 -19.98 -26.12
N THR A 31 17.26 -19.89 -24.81
CA THR A 31 16.20 -19.76 -23.79
C THR A 31 15.53 -18.38 -23.87
N GLY A 32 16.26 -17.34 -24.26
CA GLY A 32 15.73 -15.98 -24.46
C GLY A 32 14.64 -15.87 -25.54
N LEU A 33 14.73 -16.66 -26.61
CA LEU A 33 13.72 -16.72 -27.66
C LEU A 33 12.46 -17.49 -27.20
N GLN A 34 12.58 -18.46 -26.31
CA GLN A 34 11.44 -19.15 -25.68
C GLN A 34 10.74 -18.28 -24.63
N VAL A 35 11.42 -17.28 -24.06
CA VAL A 35 10.88 -16.31 -23.08
C VAL A 35 9.81 -15.43 -23.72
N GLY A 36 9.93 -15.09 -24.99
CA GLY A 36 8.99 -14.23 -25.71
C GLY A 36 7.54 -14.75 -25.72
N ASN A 37 7.33 -16.06 -25.51
CA ASN A 37 6.00 -16.70 -25.54
C ASN A 37 5.50 -17.13 -24.15
N ASN A 38 6.18 -16.79 -23.06
CA ASN A 38 5.81 -17.20 -21.70
C ASN A 38 5.46 -16.00 -20.83
N LEU A 39 4.19 -15.86 -20.47
CA LEU A 39 3.67 -14.76 -19.65
C LEU A 39 4.43 -14.61 -18.31
N ILE A 40 4.78 -15.72 -17.65
CA ILE A 40 5.49 -15.72 -16.38
C ILE A 40 6.87 -15.07 -16.53
N LEU A 41 7.59 -15.42 -17.61
CA LEU A 41 8.92 -14.86 -17.89
C LEU A 41 8.86 -13.43 -18.46
N HIS A 42 7.68 -12.92 -18.83
CA HIS A 42 7.49 -11.49 -19.10
C HIS A 42 7.50 -10.66 -17.81
N LEU A 43 6.97 -11.20 -16.72
CA LEU A 43 6.93 -10.53 -15.42
C LEU A 43 8.19 -10.76 -14.60
N HIS A 44 8.85 -11.92 -14.75
CA HIS A 44 10.00 -12.34 -13.95
C HIS A 44 11.30 -12.42 -14.78
N PRO A 45 12.47 -12.23 -14.15
CA PRO A 45 13.74 -12.56 -14.79
C PRO A 45 13.87 -14.08 -15.00
N ILE A 46 14.65 -14.54 -15.96
CA ILE A 46 14.85 -15.97 -16.28
C ILE A 46 15.42 -16.74 -15.08
N SER A 47 16.30 -16.10 -14.32
CA SER A 47 16.93 -16.69 -13.13
C SER A 47 16.99 -15.70 -12.00
N VAL A 48 16.91 -16.20 -10.78
CA VAL A 48 16.95 -15.43 -9.55
C VAL A 48 18.08 -15.91 -8.63
N PRO A 49 18.70 -15.02 -7.85
CA PRO A 49 19.69 -15.42 -6.87
C PRO A 49 19.08 -16.34 -5.80
N ALA A 50 19.72 -17.43 -5.46
CA ALA A 50 19.23 -18.40 -4.48
C ALA A 50 18.92 -17.78 -3.09
N PRO A 51 19.71 -16.80 -2.58
CA PRO A 51 19.36 -16.12 -1.32
C PRO A 51 18.02 -15.37 -1.37
N ALA A 52 17.62 -14.85 -2.55
CA ALA A 52 16.36 -14.13 -2.72
C ALA A 52 15.12 -15.05 -2.67
N LEU A 53 15.29 -16.35 -2.85
CA LEU A 53 14.23 -17.36 -2.78
C LEU A 53 13.91 -17.80 -1.35
N ARG A 54 14.72 -17.44 -0.36
CA ARG A 54 14.44 -17.78 1.04
C ARG A 54 13.20 -17.02 1.49
N PHE A 55 12.18 -17.74 1.95
CA PHE A 55 10.89 -17.14 2.33
C PHE A 55 11.07 -16.03 3.38
N TRP A 56 11.82 -16.29 4.46
CA TRP A 56 12.10 -15.31 5.53
C TRP A 56 12.92 -14.09 5.09
N TYR A 57 13.46 -14.09 3.90
CA TYR A 57 14.15 -12.91 3.36
C TYR A 57 13.18 -11.86 2.81
N THR A 58 12.12 -12.30 2.15
CA THR A 58 11.10 -11.40 1.56
C THR A 58 9.75 -11.52 2.25
N TRP A 59 9.52 -12.60 3.00
CA TRP A 59 8.22 -12.99 3.56
C TRP A 59 7.12 -13.10 2.50
N GLY A 60 7.50 -13.14 1.24
CA GLY A 60 6.58 -13.14 0.11
C GLY A 60 5.69 -11.89 -0.01
N LEU A 61 5.97 -10.82 0.77
CA LEU A 61 5.06 -9.69 0.97
C LEU A 61 4.59 -9.03 -0.32
N GLY A 62 5.50 -8.81 -1.29
CA GLY A 62 5.13 -8.24 -2.59
C GLY A 62 4.21 -9.16 -3.39
N GLY A 63 4.49 -10.48 -3.40
CA GLY A 63 3.66 -11.49 -4.07
C GLY A 63 2.30 -11.64 -3.39
N ILE A 64 2.26 -11.69 -2.06
CA ILE A 64 1.02 -11.73 -1.27
C ILE A 64 0.16 -10.50 -1.57
N SER A 65 0.76 -9.30 -1.58
CA SER A 65 0.04 -8.06 -1.93
C SER A 65 -0.54 -8.10 -3.34
N ALA A 66 0.19 -8.68 -4.30
CA ALA A 66 -0.31 -8.85 -5.67
C ALA A 66 -1.50 -9.82 -5.76
N VAL A 67 -1.48 -10.92 -5.00
CA VAL A 67 -2.60 -11.88 -4.91
C VAL A 67 -3.82 -11.22 -4.28
N LEU A 68 -3.64 -10.50 -3.17
CA LEU A 68 -4.72 -9.75 -2.53
C LEU A 68 -5.32 -8.71 -3.48
N MET A 69 -4.50 -7.99 -4.23
CA MET A 69 -4.95 -7.04 -5.23
C MET A 69 -5.77 -7.72 -6.35
N ALA A 70 -5.35 -8.90 -6.80
CA ALA A 70 -6.11 -9.67 -7.79
C ALA A 70 -7.47 -10.14 -7.23
N LEU A 71 -7.53 -10.60 -5.97
CA LEU A 71 -8.77 -10.97 -5.30
C LEU A 71 -9.72 -9.77 -5.18
N ILE A 72 -9.20 -8.59 -4.77
CA ILE A 72 -9.97 -7.35 -4.68
C ILE A 72 -10.51 -6.95 -6.06
N GLY A 73 -9.69 -7.02 -7.11
CA GLY A 73 -10.12 -6.72 -8.48
C GLY A 73 -11.25 -7.63 -8.95
N LEU A 74 -11.11 -8.95 -8.76
CA LEU A 74 -12.13 -9.93 -9.15
C LEU A 74 -13.42 -9.75 -8.36
N THR A 75 -13.33 -9.65 -7.04
CA THR A 75 -14.52 -9.47 -6.18
C THR A 75 -15.15 -8.10 -6.39
N GLY A 76 -14.36 -7.04 -6.58
CA GLY A 76 -14.86 -5.70 -6.89
C GLY A 76 -15.66 -5.67 -8.18
N LEU A 77 -15.19 -6.35 -9.22
CA LEU A 77 -15.94 -6.50 -10.48
C LEU A 77 -17.29 -7.20 -10.25
N LEU A 78 -17.33 -8.24 -9.42
CA LEU A 78 -18.59 -8.92 -9.09
C LEU A 78 -19.53 -8.02 -8.28
N LEU A 79 -19.01 -7.23 -7.34
CA LEU A 79 -19.81 -6.30 -6.54
C LEU A 79 -20.45 -5.20 -7.40
N MET A 80 -19.77 -4.73 -8.45
CA MET A 80 -20.32 -3.70 -9.35
C MET A 80 -21.64 -4.11 -10.00
N PHE A 81 -21.91 -5.40 -10.22
CA PHE A 81 -23.17 -5.86 -10.82
C PHE A 81 -24.39 -5.69 -9.90
N ARG A 82 -24.17 -5.47 -8.62
CA ARG A 82 -25.24 -5.42 -7.62
C ARG A 82 -25.29 -4.12 -6.83
N TYR A 83 -24.19 -3.38 -6.80
CA TYR A 83 -24.11 -2.13 -6.07
C TYR A 83 -24.80 -1.00 -6.83
N ASP A 84 -25.65 -0.25 -6.13
CA ASP A 84 -26.35 0.94 -6.66
C ASP A 84 -25.80 2.20 -5.99
N ALA A 85 -25.10 3.04 -6.74
CA ALA A 85 -24.43 4.27 -6.24
C ALA A 85 -25.40 5.46 -6.04
N ARG A 86 -26.66 5.20 -5.66
CA ARG A 86 -27.65 6.22 -5.27
C ARG A 86 -27.81 6.21 -3.76
N ILE A 87 -27.89 7.40 -3.13
CA ILE A 87 -27.93 7.52 -1.67
C ILE A 87 -29.08 6.74 -1.04
N ASP A 88 -30.24 6.68 -1.72
CA ASP A 88 -31.42 5.95 -1.24
C ASP A 88 -31.28 4.43 -1.39
N PHE A 89 -30.37 3.95 -2.22
CA PHE A 89 -30.23 2.56 -2.57
C PHE A 89 -28.87 1.94 -2.22
N ALA A 90 -27.83 2.73 -2.00
CA ALA A 90 -26.48 2.23 -1.74
C ALA A 90 -26.45 1.26 -0.56
N TYR A 91 -27.02 1.66 0.58
CA TYR A 91 -27.12 0.82 1.76
C TYR A 91 -28.00 -0.43 1.52
N ILE A 92 -29.17 -0.24 0.89
CA ILE A 92 -30.12 -1.32 0.59
C ILE A 92 -29.50 -2.35 -0.36
N SER A 93 -28.76 -1.89 -1.39
CA SER A 93 -28.10 -2.78 -2.34
C SER A 93 -27.05 -3.68 -1.68
N ILE A 94 -26.37 -3.19 -0.64
CA ILE A 94 -25.45 -4.01 0.17
C ILE A 94 -26.22 -5.02 1.01
N GLN A 95 -27.33 -4.62 1.65
CA GLN A 95 -28.16 -5.57 2.40
C GLN A 95 -28.70 -6.68 1.50
N GLN A 96 -29.25 -6.33 0.33
CA GLN A 96 -29.73 -7.30 -0.66
C GLN A 96 -28.62 -8.22 -1.16
N LEU A 97 -27.42 -7.67 -1.41
CA LEU A 97 -26.25 -8.48 -1.76
C LEU A 97 -25.96 -9.54 -0.69
N GLU A 98 -26.06 -9.19 0.59
CA GLU A 98 -25.74 -10.11 1.68
C GLU A 98 -26.82 -11.15 1.96
N THR A 99 -28.09 -10.80 1.74
CA THR A 99 -29.25 -11.63 2.13
C THR A 99 -29.89 -12.39 0.97
N GLU A 100 -29.87 -11.84 -0.24
CA GLU A 100 -30.60 -12.37 -1.39
C GLU A 100 -29.70 -12.99 -2.47
N VAL A 101 -28.41 -12.58 -2.51
CA VAL A 101 -27.49 -13.07 -3.55
C VAL A 101 -26.69 -14.25 -3.03
N ILE A 102 -26.75 -15.38 -3.75
CA ILE A 102 -25.94 -16.55 -3.42
C ILE A 102 -24.46 -16.20 -3.39
N PHE A 103 -23.79 -16.47 -2.28
CA PHE A 103 -22.39 -16.07 -2.01
C PHE A 103 -22.13 -14.56 -1.97
N GLY A 104 -23.15 -13.70 -1.98
CA GLY A 104 -22.97 -12.24 -1.96
C GLY A 104 -22.21 -11.76 -0.72
N SER A 105 -22.58 -12.26 0.46
CA SER A 105 -21.88 -11.98 1.72
C SER A 105 -20.41 -12.46 1.67
N LEU A 106 -20.13 -13.64 1.11
CA LEU A 106 -18.77 -14.17 0.96
C LEU A 106 -17.93 -13.30 0.00
N VAL A 107 -18.47 -12.91 -1.15
CA VAL A 107 -17.78 -12.05 -2.13
C VAL A 107 -17.46 -10.69 -1.51
N ARG A 108 -18.40 -10.08 -0.79
CA ARG A 108 -18.17 -8.83 -0.06
C ARG A 108 -17.14 -9.02 1.05
N GLY A 109 -17.21 -10.11 1.80
CA GLY A 109 -16.25 -10.48 2.84
C GLY A 109 -14.84 -10.63 2.30
N ILE A 110 -14.65 -11.36 1.19
CA ILE A 110 -13.34 -11.50 0.53
C ILE A 110 -12.82 -10.13 0.08
N HIS A 111 -13.65 -9.28 -0.52
CA HIS A 111 -13.27 -7.94 -0.95
C HIS A 111 -12.80 -7.10 0.24
N HIS A 112 -13.59 -7.02 1.28
CA HIS A 112 -13.32 -6.24 2.49
C HIS A 112 -12.03 -6.70 3.19
N TRP A 113 -11.90 -7.99 3.46
CA TRP A 113 -10.75 -8.51 4.20
C TRP A 113 -9.47 -8.51 3.39
N SER A 114 -9.55 -8.81 2.09
CA SER A 114 -8.38 -8.64 1.20
C SER A 114 -7.88 -7.21 1.18
N ALA A 115 -8.78 -6.22 1.19
CA ALA A 115 -8.41 -4.80 1.24
C ALA A 115 -7.69 -4.44 2.54
N ASN A 116 -8.19 -4.91 3.69
CA ASN A 116 -7.54 -4.72 4.98
C ASN A 116 -6.15 -5.41 5.04
N PHE A 117 -6.06 -6.67 4.63
CA PHE A 117 -4.78 -7.39 4.59
C PHE A 117 -3.79 -6.76 3.60
N LEU A 118 -4.28 -6.17 2.50
CA LEU A 118 -3.44 -5.45 1.54
C LEU A 118 -2.76 -4.24 2.18
N VAL A 119 -3.45 -3.46 3.02
CA VAL A 119 -2.82 -2.35 3.76
C VAL A 119 -1.68 -2.88 4.63
N VAL A 120 -1.92 -3.94 5.41
CA VAL A 120 -0.90 -4.54 6.27
C VAL A 120 0.29 -5.04 5.46
N THR A 121 0.04 -5.83 4.41
CA THR A 121 1.12 -6.47 3.64
C THR A 121 1.93 -5.46 2.83
N THR A 122 1.30 -4.42 2.27
CA THR A 122 2.01 -3.35 1.55
C THR A 122 2.82 -2.48 2.50
N PHE A 123 2.33 -2.19 3.70
CA PHE A 123 3.09 -1.49 4.72
C PHE A 123 4.32 -2.30 5.16
N LEU A 124 4.15 -3.58 5.48
CA LEU A 124 5.27 -4.46 5.82
C LEU A 124 6.25 -4.62 4.66
N HIS A 125 5.76 -4.66 3.42
CA HIS A 125 6.60 -4.66 2.22
C HIS A 125 7.45 -3.39 2.11
N LEU A 126 6.86 -2.23 2.36
CA LEU A 126 7.56 -0.95 2.40
C LEU A 126 8.65 -0.94 3.47
N LEU A 127 8.34 -1.40 4.69
CA LEU A 127 9.32 -1.53 5.78
C LEU A 127 10.45 -2.48 5.40
N ARG A 128 10.13 -3.62 4.78
CA ARG A 128 11.15 -4.57 4.31
C ARG A 128 12.08 -3.93 3.28
N VAL A 129 11.55 -3.22 2.30
CA VAL A 129 12.35 -2.51 1.29
C VAL A 129 13.24 -1.46 1.94
N PHE A 130 12.71 -0.72 2.90
CA PHE A 130 13.45 0.28 3.67
C PHE A 130 14.59 -0.34 4.48
N PHE A 131 14.31 -1.33 5.33
CA PHE A 131 15.29 -1.93 6.23
C PHE A 131 16.40 -2.72 5.52
N THR A 132 16.16 -3.17 4.29
CA THR A 132 17.18 -3.83 3.46
C THR A 132 17.92 -2.86 2.54
N GLY A 133 17.58 -1.57 2.54
CA GLY A 133 18.15 -0.57 1.62
C GLY A 133 17.87 -0.87 0.16
N SER A 134 16.79 -1.61 -0.15
CA SER A 134 16.47 -2.07 -1.51
C SER A 134 16.06 -0.94 -2.46
N PHE A 135 15.97 0.29 -1.99
CA PHE A 135 15.75 1.51 -2.78
C PHE A 135 17.05 2.08 -3.42
N LYS A 136 18.22 1.54 -3.06
CA LYS A 136 19.54 2.02 -3.48
C LYS A 136 19.96 1.48 -4.86
N GLN A 137 21.15 1.84 -5.33
CA GLN A 137 21.74 1.36 -6.58
C GLN A 137 20.85 1.53 -7.81
N GLY A 138 20.29 2.74 -8.01
CA GLY A 138 19.45 3.09 -9.15
C GLY A 138 18.00 2.64 -9.04
N ARG A 139 17.57 2.11 -7.88
CA ARG A 139 16.19 1.66 -7.61
C ARG A 139 15.30 2.74 -6.98
N ALA A 140 15.81 3.98 -6.84
CA ALA A 140 15.06 5.11 -6.27
C ALA A 140 13.71 5.34 -6.98
N ALA A 141 13.67 5.22 -8.31
CA ALA A 141 12.41 5.35 -9.05
C ALA A 141 11.38 4.29 -8.62
N ASN A 142 11.82 3.05 -8.41
CA ASN A 142 10.91 1.98 -7.97
C ASN A 142 10.44 2.15 -6.53
N TRP A 143 11.27 2.77 -5.67
CA TRP A 143 10.86 3.19 -4.33
C TRP A 143 9.73 4.23 -4.39
N LEU A 144 9.87 5.27 -5.22
CA LEU A 144 8.85 6.30 -5.39
C LEU A 144 7.53 5.72 -5.94
N ILE A 145 7.62 4.80 -6.91
CA ILE A 145 6.45 4.07 -7.42
C ILE A 145 5.79 3.27 -6.29
N GLY A 146 6.59 2.57 -5.47
CA GLY A 146 6.08 1.81 -4.31
C GLY A 146 5.38 2.69 -3.28
N LEU A 147 5.93 3.87 -2.96
CA LEU A 147 5.27 4.85 -2.09
C LEU A 147 3.94 5.34 -2.69
N THR A 148 3.92 5.65 -3.99
CA THR A 148 2.70 6.07 -4.69
C THR A 148 1.66 4.94 -4.65
N LEU A 149 2.06 3.69 -4.90
CA LEU A 149 1.16 2.53 -4.79
C LEU A 149 0.60 2.37 -3.38
N PHE A 150 1.41 2.57 -2.34
CA PHE A 150 0.94 2.51 -0.95
C PHE A 150 -0.10 3.60 -0.66
N VAL A 151 0.12 4.84 -1.10
CA VAL A 151 -0.85 5.93 -0.97
C VAL A 151 -2.15 5.60 -1.73
N LEU A 152 -2.05 5.04 -2.93
CA LEU A 152 -3.22 4.62 -3.71
C LEU A 152 -3.98 3.46 -3.03
N VAL A 153 -3.30 2.53 -2.37
CA VAL A 153 -3.93 1.48 -1.56
C VAL A 153 -4.72 2.09 -0.41
N LEU A 154 -4.16 3.06 0.31
CA LEU A 154 -4.88 3.78 1.37
C LEU A 154 -6.08 4.55 0.81
N ALA A 155 -5.92 5.23 -0.32
CA ALA A 155 -7.00 5.96 -0.98
C ALA A 155 -8.13 5.03 -1.47
N LEU A 156 -7.79 3.86 -2.04
CA LEU A 156 -8.77 2.83 -2.41
C LEU A 156 -9.51 2.27 -1.19
N ASN A 157 -8.79 1.96 -0.11
CA ASN A 157 -9.42 1.52 1.13
C ASN A 157 -10.37 2.58 1.68
N PHE A 158 -9.96 3.85 1.69
CA PHE A 158 -10.79 4.96 2.13
C PHE A 158 -12.04 5.10 1.26
N THR A 159 -11.87 5.24 -0.06
CA THR A 159 -13.00 5.43 -0.98
C THR A 159 -13.96 4.24 -0.97
N GLY A 160 -13.46 2.99 -0.85
CA GLY A 160 -14.27 1.80 -0.74
C GLY A 160 -15.04 1.69 0.59
N TYR A 161 -14.43 2.16 1.69
CA TYR A 161 -15.07 2.24 2.99
C TYR A 161 -16.31 3.17 2.99
N LEU A 162 -16.35 4.16 2.11
CA LEU A 162 -17.43 5.13 2.01
C LEU A 162 -18.66 4.62 1.25
N LEU A 163 -18.51 3.61 0.38
CA LEU A 163 -19.55 3.17 -0.54
C LEU A 163 -20.78 2.52 0.12
N PRO A 164 -20.68 1.78 1.23
CA PRO A 164 -21.86 1.22 1.91
C PRO A 164 -22.88 2.26 2.37
N TRP A 165 -22.51 3.52 2.47
CA TRP A 165 -23.33 4.64 2.89
C TRP A 165 -24.02 4.38 4.24
N ASP A 166 -23.30 3.68 5.11
CA ASP A 166 -23.70 3.51 6.51
C ASP A 166 -23.28 4.72 7.37
N GLN A 167 -23.59 4.68 8.63
CA GLN A 167 -23.34 5.80 9.55
C GLN A 167 -21.87 6.20 9.64
N LEU A 168 -20.98 5.22 9.70
CA LEU A 168 -19.53 5.49 9.75
C LEU A 168 -19.00 6.02 8.42
N ALA A 169 -19.49 5.48 7.29
CA ALA A 169 -19.12 5.93 5.94
C ALA A 169 -19.51 7.41 5.73
N TYR A 170 -20.74 7.80 6.05
CA TYR A 170 -21.21 9.18 5.92
C TYR A 170 -20.36 10.16 6.74
N TRP A 171 -20.10 9.84 8.00
CA TRP A 171 -19.31 10.72 8.88
C TRP A 171 -17.83 10.70 8.53
N ALA A 172 -17.28 9.62 7.98
CA ALA A 172 -15.93 9.59 7.45
C ALA A 172 -15.74 10.56 6.27
N ILE A 173 -16.74 10.63 5.33
CA ILE A 173 -16.73 11.64 4.26
C ILE A 173 -16.80 13.06 4.86
N THR A 174 -17.71 13.28 5.78
CA THR A 174 -17.94 14.58 6.39
C THR A 174 -16.67 15.11 7.06
N VAL A 175 -16.03 14.29 7.89
CA VAL A 175 -14.82 14.68 8.62
C VAL A 175 -13.64 14.86 7.66
N SER A 176 -13.39 13.90 6.77
CA SER A 176 -12.23 13.96 5.87
C SER A 176 -12.30 15.13 4.89
N THR A 177 -13.47 15.44 4.35
CA THR A 177 -13.63 16.60 3.47
C THR A 177 -13.57 17.92 4.23
N SER A 178 -14.02 17.95 5.49
CA SER A 178 -13.82 19.13 6.37
C SER A 178 -12.35 19.36 6.67
N LEU A 179 -11.54 18.30 6.84
CA LEU A 179 -10.09 18.39 7.00
C LEU A 179 -9.41 19.03 5.78
N MET A 180 -9.91 18.79 4.59
CA MET A 180 -9.36 19.41 3.37
C MET A 180 -9.45 20.93 3.42
N ALA A 181 -10.49 21.50 4.04
CA ALA A 181 -10.66 22.96 4.15
C ALA A 181 -9.52 23.65 4.93
N TYR A 182 -8.78 22.92 5.76
CA TYR A 182 -7.60 23.45 6.45
C TYR A 182 -6.35 23.58 5.58
N ILE A 183 -6.37 23.06 4.33
CA ILE A 183 -5.24 23.19 3.41
C ILE A 183 -5.24 24.63 2.85
N PRO A 184 -4.19 25.43 3.09
CA PRO A 184 -4.15 26.82 2.62
C PRO A 184 -4.29 26.90 1.10
N LEU A 185 -5.05 27.89 0.60
CA LEU A 185 -5.28 28.23 -0.80
C LEU A 185 -6.06 27.20 -1.62
N LEU A 186 -5.99 25.91 -1.31
CA LEU A 186 -6.58 24.83 -2.10
C LEU A 186 -7.76 24.14 -1.41
N GLY A 187 -7.91 24.33 -0.10
CA GLY A 187 -8.79 23.50 0.73
C GLY A 187 -10.25 23.51 0.28
N ASP A 188 -10.84 24.69 0.10
CA ASP A 188 -12.24 24.83 -0.32
C ASP A 188 -12.47 24.28 -1.74
N GLY A 189 -11.51 24.50 -2.66
CA GLY A 189 -11.57 23.93 -4.01
C GLY A 189 -11.51 22.41 -4.01
N LEU A 190 -10.60 21.82 -3.22
CA LEU A 190 -10.51 20.37 -3.06
C LEU A 190 -11.77 19.78 -2.43
N ARG A 191 -12.26 20.40 -1.35
CA ARG A 191 -13.50 19.96 -0.71
C ARG A 191 -14.68 19.98 -1.69
N SER A 192 -14.86 21.07 -2.41
CA SER A 192 -15.94 21.22 -3.41
C SER A 192 -15.80 20.21 -4.54
N PHE A 193 -14.58 19.93 -4.99
CA PHE A 193 -14.30 18.92 -6.02
C PHE A 193 -14.73 17.52 -5.57
N PHE A 194 -14.32 17.10 -4.36
CA PHE A 194 -14.66 15.76 -3.87
C PHE A 194 -16.14 15.62 -3.53
N LEU A 195 -16.76 16.64 -2.93
CA LEU A 195 -18.18 16.61 -2.61
C LEU A 195 -19.08 16.75 -3.85
N GLY A 196 -18.59 17.40 -4.92
CA GLY A 196 -19.41 17.74 -6.08
C GLY A 196 -20.53 18.76 -5.78
N GLY A 197 -20.44 19.42 -4.61
CA GLY A 197 -21.44 20.38 -4.13
C GLY A 197 -21.11 20.89 -2.72
N PRO A 198 -22.01 21.70 -2.11
CA PRO A 198 -21.76 22.32 -0.81
C PRO A 198 -21.84 21.34 0.38
N GLN A 199 -22.53 20.21 0.20
CA GLN A 199 -22.81 19.24 1.28
C GLN A 199 -22.57 17.81 0.81
N VAL A 200 -22.38 16.91 1.81
CA VAL A 200 -22.30 15.48 1.57
C VAL A 200 -23.66 14.95 1.09
N GLY A 201 -23.70 14.35 -0.10
CA GLY A 201 -24.93 13.88 -0.72
C GLY A 201 -24.66 13.03 -1.95
N GLN A 202 -25.62 12.96 -2.86
CA GLN A 202 -25.56 12.13 -4.07
C GLN A 202 -24.30 12.38 -4.92
N ALA A 203 -23.94 13.66 -5.13
CA ALA A 203 -22.75 13.98 -5.92
C ALA A 203 -21.46 13.44 -5.28
N ALA A 204 -21.34 13.54 -3.96
CA ALA A 204 -20.20 12.97 -3.22
C ALA A 204 -20.13 11.45 -3.39
N LEU A 205 -21.24 10.72 -3.19
CA LEU A 205 -21.27 9.28 -3.38
C LEU A 205 -20.86 8.88 -4.81
N SER A 206 -21.40 9.57 -5.82
CA SER A 206 -21.07 9.33 -7.23
C SER A 206 -19.58 9.57 -7.53
N ASN A 207 -19.00 10.65 -6.98
CA ASN A 207 -17.58 10.98 -7.14
C ASN A 207 -16.69 9.92 -6.49
N PHE A 208 -16.99 9.52 -5.25
CA PHE A 208 -16.22 8.49 -4.56
C PHE A 208 -16.36 7.12 -5.21
N TYR A 209 -17.52 6.78 -5.74
CA TYR A 209 -17.72 5.57 -6.54
C TYR A 209 -16.86 5.59 -7.81
N ALA A 210 -16.90 6.67 -8.59
CA ALA A 210 -16.08 6.82 -9.78
C ALA A 210 -14.57 6.79 -9.48
N LEU A 211 -14.15 7.43 -8.38
CA LEU A 211 -12.77 7.38 -7.91
C LEU A 211 -12.35 5.96 -7.56
N HIS A 212 -13.16 5.24 -6.78
CA HIS A 212 -12.85 3.89 -6.32
C HIS A 212 -12.79 2.89 -7.47
N VAL A 213 -13.85 2.86 -8.28
CA VAL A 213 -14.03 1.81 -9.30
C VAL A 213 -13.19 2.06 -10.55
N VAL A 214 -13.07 3.32 -10.97
CA VAL A 214 -12.45 3.66 -12.26
C VAL A 214 -11.08 4.27 -12.07
N PHE A 215 -11.00 5.44 -11.46
CA PHE A 215 -9.77 6.23 -11.49
C PHE A 215 -8.63 5.61 -10.68
N LEU A 216 -8.83 5.39 -9.38
CA LEU A 216 -7.79 4.86 -8.50
C LEU A 216 -7.42 3.41 -8.88
N THR A 217 -8.41 2.60 -9.23
CA THR A 217 -8.18 1.22 -9.70
C THR A 217 -7.34 1.18 -10.97
N SER A 218 -7.64 2.03 -11.95
CA SER A 218 -6.83 2.15 -13.18
C SER A 218 -5.41 2.60 -12.87
N CYS A 219 -5.24 3.60 -12.00
CA CYS A 219 -3.93 4.08 -11.56
C CYS A 219 -3.10 2.96 -10.91
N VAL A 220 -3.72 2.17 -10.01
CA VAL A 220 -3.02 1.06 -9.34
C VAL A 220 -2.64 -0.02 -10.35
N VAL A 221 -3.52 -0.44 -11.25
CA VAL A 221 -3.22 -1.47 -12.25
C VAL A 221 -2.03 -1.06 -13.13
N LEU A 222 -2.04 0.18 -13.64
CA LEU A 222 -0.96 0.71 -14.48
C LEU A 222 0.36 0.82 -13.72
N LEU A 223 0.33 1.38 -12.51
CA LEU A 223 1.54 1.55 -11.70
C LEU A 223 2.08 0.22 -11.17
N LEU A 224 1.22 -0.74 -10.83
CA LEU A 224 1.64 -2.07 -10.41
C LEU A 224 2.35 -2.81 -11.55
N GLY A 225 1.81 -2.75 -12.76
CA GLY A 225 2.47 -3.29 -13.95
C GLY A 225 3.84 -2.64 -14.18
N TYR A 226 3.94 -1.31 -14.03
CA TYR A 226 5.19 -0.58 -14.15
C TYR A 226 6.16 -0.91 -13.00
N HIS A 227 5.67 -1.10 -11.77
CA HIS A 227 6.45 -1.54 -10.62
C HIS A 227 7.12 -2.90 -10.87
N PHE A 228 6.38 -3.90 -11.34
CA PHE A 228 6.93 -5.21 -11.69
C PHE A 228 7.94 -5.14 -12.83
N TRP A 229 7.63 -4.38 -13.87
CA TRP A 229 8.57 -4.16 -14.97
C TRP A 229 9.90 -3.54 -14.48
N ARG A 230 9.81 -2.57 -13.56
CA ARG A 230 11.01 -1.94 -12.96
C ARG A 230 11.81 -2.93 -12.13
N ILE A 231 11.16 -3.74 -11.28
CA ILE A 231 11.86 -4.78 -10.50
C ILE A 231 12.66 -5.70 -11.43
N ARG A 232 12.02 -6.17 -12.51
CA ARG A 232 12.68 -7.01 -13.51
C ARG A 232 13.87 -6.29 -14.16
N LYS A 233 13.69 -5.03 -14.55
CA LYS A 233 14.71 -4.22 -15.22
C LYS A 233 15.90 -3.90 -14.33
N ASP A 234 15.65 -3.71 -13.05
CA ASP A 234 16.67 -3.40 -12.04
C ASP A 234 17.39 -4.67 -11.52
N GLY A 235 17.22 -5.81 -12.18
CA GLY A 235 17.92 -7.07 -11.87
C GLY A 235 17.23 -7.98 -10.86
N GLY A 236 15.95 -7.75 -10.57
CA GLY A 236 15.13 -8.57 -9.67
C GLY A 236 15.25 -8.14 -8.21
N ILE A 237 14.93 -9.07 -7.30
CA ILE A 237 14.95 -8.84 -5.85
C ILE A 237 16.39 -8.63 -5.37
N THR A 238 16.61 -7.61 -4.54
CA THR A 238 17.89 -7.40 -3.86
C THR A 238 18.20 -8.55 -2.93
N HIS A 239 19.46 -8.85 -2.73
CA HIS A 239 19.94 -9.88 -1.81
C HIS A 239 21.26 -9.43 -1.18
N PRO A 240 21.67 -9.97 -0.02
CA PRO A 240 22.96 -9.71 0.59
C PRO A 240 24.10 -10.03 -0.39
N LYS A 241 25.17 -9.23 -0.36
CA LYS A 241 26.39 -9.55 -1.10
C LYS A 241 26.92 -10.90 -0.61
N PRO A 242 27.41 -11.77 -1.50
CA PRO A 242 28.09 -12.98 -1.10
C PRO A 242 29.36 -12.64 -0.32
N LYS A 243 29.84 -13.59 0.47
CA LYS A 243 31.17 -13.48 1.08
C LYS A 243 32.23 -13.37 -0.04
N GLU A 244 33.34 -12.75 0.30
CA GLU A 244 34.45 -12.57 -0.64
C GLU A 244 34.80 -13.91 -1.31
N ASN A 245 34.83 -13.92 -2.66
CA ASN A 245 35.11 -15.09 -3.51
C ASN A 245 34.04 -16.20 -3.58
N GLU A 246 32.83 -16.03 -3.02
CA GLU A 246 31.75 -17.00 -3.22
C GLU A 246 30.88 -16.59 -4.45
N PRO A 247 30.75 -17.45 -5.49
CA PRO A 247 29.88 -17.16 -6.60
C PRO A 247 28.40 -17.20 -6.17
N ILE A 248 27.61 -16.24 -6.63
CA ILE A 248 26.16 -16.23 -6.38
C ILE A 248 25.51 -17.36 -7.18
N ARG A 249 25.02 -18.39 -6.48
CA ARG A 249 24.22 -19.44 -7.12
C ARG A 249 22.91 -18.83 -7.61
N ARG A 250 22.63 -18.97 -8.89
CA ARG A 250 21.34 -18.57 -9.50
C ARG A 250 20.52 -19.81 -9.81
N LEU A 251 19.21 -19.69 -9.59
CA LEU A 251 18.24 -20.73 -9.86
C LEU A 251 17.24 -20.26 -10.93
N LEU A 252 16.79 -21.14 -11.77
CA LEU A 252 15.77 -20.82 -12.77
C LEU A 252 14.48 -20.36 -12.07
N THR A 253 13.87 -19.33 -12.61
CA THR A 253 12.59 -18.84 -12.10
C THR A 253 11.52 -19.94 -12.18
N ILE A 254 11.46 -20.65 -13.30
CA ILE A 254 10.63 -21.85 -13.45
C ILE A 254 11.56 -23.08 -13.28
N PRO A 255 11.27 -23.99 -12.33
CA PRO A 255 10.09 -24.05 -11.44
C PRO A 255 10.26 -23.36 -10.07
N HIS A 256 11.47 -22.93 -9.68
CA HIS A 256 11.79 -22.66 -8.28
C HIS A 256 11.01 -21.47 -7.68
N LEU A 257 11.07 -20.29 -8.29
CA LEU A 257 10.33 -19.13 -7.78
C LEU A 257 8.82 -19.33 -7.96
N VAL A 258 8.40 -19.81 -9.15
CA VAL A 258 6.98 -19.98 -9.47
C VAL A 258 6.29 -20.96 -8.53
N ASN A 259 6.94 -22.05 -8.12
CA ASN A 259 6.35 -22.98 -7.16
C ASN A 259 6.14 -22.35 -5.79
N ILE A 260 7.10 -21.49 -5.33
CA ILE A 260 6.97 -20.75 -4.06
C ILE A 260 5.83 -19.74 -4.14
N GLU A 261 5.75 -19.00 -5.23
CA GLU A 261 4.69 -18.01 -5.46
C GLU A 261 3.31 -18.68 -5.58
N LEU A 262 3.20 -19.79 -6.28
CA LEU A 262 1.96 -20.56 -6.40
C LEU A 262 1.51 -21.09 -5.03
N ALA A 263 2.42 -21.67 -4.25
CA ALA A 263 2.10 -22.16 -2.92
C ALA A 263 1.64 -21.00 -2.00
N ALA A 264 2.35 -19.87 -2.00
CA ALA A 264 1.96 -18.68 -1.23
C ALA A 264 0.59 -18.15 -1.70
N MET A 265 0.33 -18.09 -2.99
CA MET A 265 -0.94 -17.68 -3.57
C MET A 265 -2.09 -18.56 -3.06
N LEU A 266 -1.95 -19.87 -3.13
CA LEU A 266 -2.99 -20.81 -2.68
C LEU A 266 -3.25 -20.67 -1.17
N VAL A 267 -2.20 -20.54 -0.36
CA VAL A 267 -2.34 -20.31 1.08
C VAL A 267 -3.10 -19.02 1.37
N VAL A 268 -2.76 -17.92 0.69
CA VAL A 268 -3.44 -16.62 0.86
C VAL A 268 -4.90 -16.70 0.45
N ILE A 269 -5.21 -17.31 -0.69
CA ILE A 269 -6.59 -17.45 -1.17
C ILE A 269 -7.42 -18.24 -0.16
N VAL A 270 -6.94 -19.41 0.27
CA VAL A 270 -7.63 -20.24 1.27
C VAL A 270 -7.80 -19.49 2.59
N PHE A 271 -6.76 -18.83 3.05
CA PHE A 271 -6.81 -18.04 4.28
C PHE A 271 -7.87 -16.94 4.21
N VAL A 272 -7.91 -16.16 3.14
CA VAL A 272 -8.88 -15.06 2.98
C VAL A 272 -10.32 -15.59 2.87
N ILE A 273 -10.53 -16.68 2.13
CA ILE A 273 -11.86 -17.32 2.02
C ILE A 273 -12.35 -17.78 3.40
N LEU A 274 -11.52 -18.53 4.12
CA LEU A 274 -11.86 -19.01 5.47
C LEU A 274 -12.10 -17.85 6.43
N TRP A 275 -11.26 -16.83 6.38
CA TRP A 275 -11.44 -15.63 7.21
C TRP A 275 -12.76 -14.93 6.92
N ALA A 276 -13.09 -14.72 5.64
CA ALA A 276 -14.34 -14.08 5.22
C ALA A 276 -15.60 -14.91 5.60
N MET A 277 -15.46 -16.24 5.64
CA MET A 277 -16.56 -17.12 6.12
C MET A 277 -16.75 -17.02 7.64
N LEU A 278 -15.68 -16.87 8.40
CA LEU A 278 -15.72 -16.82 9.86
C LEU A 278 -16.01 -15.42 10.41
N THR A 279 -15.63 -14.39 9.66
CA THR A 279 -15.74 -13.00 10.09
C THR A 279 -16.43 -12.19 8.99
N PRO A 280 -17.76 -12.03 9.06
CA PRO A 280 -18.50 -11.23 8.09
C PRO A 280 -17.96 -9.80 7.97
N ALA A 281 -18.02 -9.21 6.78
CA ALA A 281 -17.67 -7.81 6.61
C ALA A 281 -18.68 -6.93 7.37
N PRO A 282 -18.21 -5.95 8.17
CA PRO A 282 -19.13 -5.13 8.96
C PRO A 282 -20.00 -4.24 8.06
N LEU A 283 -21.25 -4.03 8.49
CA LEU A 283 -22.16 -3.04 7.95
C LEU A 283 -22.83 -2.36 9.14
N GLY A 284 -22.61 -1.05 9.28
CA GLY A 284 -23.21 -0.24 10.33
C GLY A 284 -24.70 0.05 10.10
N PRO A 285 -25.35 0.81 10.97
CA PRO A 285 -26.71 1.31 10.73
C PRO A 285 -26.69 2.30 9.55
N ILE A 286 -27.85 2.48 8.93
CA ILE A 286 -28.01 3.45 7.82
C ILE A 286 -27.57 4.86 8.23
N ALA A 287 -27.01 5.62 7.30
CA ALA A 287 -26.52 6.96 7.56
C ALA A 287 -27.59 7.91 8.10
N ASN A 288 -27.26 8.58 9.20
CA ASN A 288 -28.07 9.65 9.78
C ASN A 288 -27.24 10.96 9.79
N PRO A 289 -27.56 11.92 8.91
CA PRO A 289 -26.86 13.21 8.84
C PRO A 289 -27.04 14.11 10.06
N ILE A 290 -28.07 13.86 10.88
CA ILE A 290 -28.44 14.74 12.00
C ILE A 290 -27.67 14.39 13.28
N SER A 291 -27.22 13.14 13.40
CA SER A 291 -26.56 12.65 14.61
C SER A 291 -25.26 11.94 14.29
N SER A 292 -24.14 12.46 14.80
CA SER A 292 -22.84 11.78 14.67
C SER A 292 -22.78 10.53 15.57
N PRO A 293 -22.06 9.48 15.14
CA PRO A 293 -21.80 8.34 16.02
C PRO A 293 -20.91 8.77 17.20
N ASN A 294 -21.17 8.20 18.36
CA ASN A 294 -20.34 8.39 19.54
C ASN A 294 -19.97 7.02 20.14
N PRO A 295 -18.71 6.61 20.13
CA PRO A 295 -17.56 7.31 19.53
C PRO A 295 -17.53 7.22 17.99
N ALA A 296 -17.11 8.31 17.33
CA ALA A 296 -16.83 8.33 15.91
C ALA A 296 -15.37 7.84 15.69
N LYS A 297 -15.20 6.58 15.33
CA LYS A 297 -13.88 5.99 15.09
C LYS A 297 -13.57 5.91 13.59
N ALA A 298 -12.40 6.42 13.21
CA ALA A 298 -11.87 6.24 11.86
C ALA A 298 -11.53 4.75 11.58
N ALA A 299 -11.41 4.39 10.32
CA ALA A 299 -10.85 3.09 9.96
C ALA A 299 -9.45 2.93 10.59
N TRP A 300 -9.13 1.71 11.05
CA TRP A 300 -7.94 1.42 11.88
C TRP A 300 -6.62 1.96 11.31
N TYR A 301 -6.47 2.00 9.98
CA TYR A 301 -5.28 2.51 9.31
C TYR A 301 -5.20 4.06 9.30
N PHE A 302 -6.23 4.75 9.76
CA PHE A 302 -6.26 6.20 10.00
C PHE A 302 -6.35 6.58 11.48
N LEU A 303 -6.38 5.62 12.40
CA LEU A 303 -6.44 5.93 13.84
C LEU A 303 -5.29 6.84 14.30
N GLY A 304 -4.08 6.63 13.76
CA GLY A 304 -2.96 7.50 14.08
C GLY A 304 -3.16 8.97 13.66
N LEU A 305 -3.82 9.21 12.53
CA LEU A 305 -4.20 10.56 12.12
C LEU A 305 -5.33 11.11 13.01
N GLN A 306 -6.31 10.29 13.34
CA GLN A 306 -7.39 10.69 14.25
C GLN A 306 -6.83 11.10 15.60
N GLU A 307 -5.89 10.32 16.15
CA GLU A 307 -5.23 10.63 17.43
C GLU A 307 -4.49 11.98 17.38
N LEU A 308 -3.75 12.25 16.31
CA LEU A 308 -3.13 13.56 16.12
C LEU A 308 -4.15 14.71 16.13
N LEU A 309 -5.33 14.48 15.52
CA LEU A 309 -6.38 15.49 15.44
C LEU A 309 -7.09 15.74 16.78
N LEU A 310 -7.03 14.81 17.72
CA LEU A 310 -7.52 15.01 19.09
C LEU A 310 -6.61 15.93 19.89
N HIS A 311 -5.29 15.93 19.60
CA HIS A 311 -4.29 16.61 20.42
C HIS A 311 -3.65 17.84 19.74
N MET A 312 -3.94 18.13 18.48
CA MET A 312 -3.37 19.28 17.80
C MET A 312 -4.29 19.89 16.73
N HIS A 313 -4.04 21.14 16.40
CA HIS A 313 -4.77 21.84 15.36
C HIS A 313 -4.69 21.06 14.02
N PRO A 314 -5.79 20.89 13.25
CA PRO A 314 -5.83 20.08 12.03
C PRO A 314 -4.74 20.42 11.01
N LEU A 315 -4.41 21.70 10.81
CA LEU A 315 -3.31 22.09 9.92
C LEU A 315 -1.97 21.54 10.40
N ALA A 316 -1.70 21.54 11.71
CA ALA A 316 -0.45 21.00 12.27
C ALA A 316 -0.35 19.47 12.03
N ALA A 317 -1.43 18.75 12.25
CA ALA A 317 -1.51 17.31 11.96
C ALA A 317 -1.25 17.02 10.47
N LEU A 318 -1.88 17.76 9.56
CA LEU A 318 -1.66 17.64 8.12
C LEU A 318 -0.22 17.99 7.72
N MET A 319 0.37 19.02 8.29
CA MET A 319 1.78 19.37 8.07
C MET A 319 2.73 18.26 8.53
N LEU A 320 2.46 17.65 9.68
CA LEU A 320 3.26 16.52 10.18
C LEU A 320 3.22 15.33 9.24
N VAL A 321 2.04 14.97 8.74
CA VAL A 321 1.86 13.90 7.74
C VAL A 321 2.58 14.25 6.43
N ALA A 322 2.46 15.50 5.96
CA ALA A 322 3.16 15.96 4.76
C ALA A 322 4.69 15.92 4.94
N LEU A 323 5.21 16.31 6.09
CA LEU A 323 6.64 16.23 6.41
C LEU A 323 7.13 14.78 6.41
N ALA A 324 6.36 13.86 7.00
CA ALA A 324 6.67 12.43 6.98
C ALA A 324 6.70 11.87 5.54
N ALA A 325 5.75 12.27 4.69
CA ALA A 325 5.73 11.88 3.28
C ALA A 325 6.96 12.43 2.53
N VAL A 326 7.33 13.70 2.74
CA VAL A 326 8.55 14.30 2.16
C VAL A 326 9.80 13.57 2.65
N ALA A 327 9.87 13.22 3.93
CA ALA A 327 10.97 12.44 4.48
C ALA A 327 11.11 11.08 3.78
N LEU A 328 10.00 10.34 3.61
CA LEU A 328 10.00 9.04 2.89
C LEU A 328 10.42 9.18 1.42
N VAL A 329 9.95 10.21 0.73
CA VAL A 329 10.34 10.50 -0.67
C VAL A 329 11.84 10.84 -0.77
N SER A 330 12.39 11.54 0.23
CA SER A 330 13.79 11.97 0.22
C SER A 330 14.81 10.88 0.53
N ILE A 331 14.40 9.77 1.15
CA ILE A 331 15.28 8.67 1.60
C ILE A 331 16.31 8.25 0.55
N PRO A 332 15.96 7.91 -0.70
CA PRO A 332 16.93 7.42 -1.67
C PRO A 332 17.90 8.50 -2.17
N PHE A 333 17.62 9.76 -1.88
CA PHE A 333 18.48 10.89 -2.26
C PHE A 333 19.45 11.29 -1.15
N VAL A 334 19.10 10.97 0.10
CA VAL A 334 19.91 11.25 1.30
C VAL A 334 20.79 10.05 1.64
N ASP A 335 20.21 8.85 1.72
CA ASP A 335 20.91 7.61 2.05
C ASP A 335 21.46 6.94 0.79
N ARG A 336 22.71 7.29 0.44
CA ARG A 336 23.41 6.84 -0.78
C ARG A 336 24.49 5.78 -0.54
N ASP A 337 24.73 5.38 0.71
CA ASP A 337 25.71 4.36 1.04
C ASP A 337 25.27 3.00 0.49
N ASP A 338 26.08 2.41 -0.40
CA ASP A 338 25.81 1.15 -1.08
C ASP A 338 26.38 -0.07 -0.34
N ASN A 339 27.00 0.12 0.81
CA ASN A 339 27.47 -0.98 1.64
C ASN A 339 26.27 -1.76 2.21
N ASP A 340 26.40 -3.06 2.30
CA ASP A 340 25.41 -3.97 2.89
C ASP A 340 24.01 -3.95 2.27
N LEU A 341 23.90 -3.60 0.97
CA LEU A 341 22.64 -3.69 0.23
C LEU A 341 22.04 -5.11 0.36
N GLY A 342 20.76 -5.16 0.65
CA GLY A 342 20.04 -6.43 0.82
C GLY A 342 20.19 -7.05 2.20
N THR A 343 20.92 -6.42 3.14
CA THR A 343 21.06 -6.87 4.52
C THR A 343 20.15 -6.08 5.44
N TYR A 344 19.34 -6.77 6.24
CA TYR A 344 18.45 -6.12 7.21
C TYR A 344 19.24 -5.30 8.23
N PHE A 345 18.76 -4.07 8.46
CA PHE A 345 19.33 -3.11 9.42
C PHE A 345 20.81 -2.79 9.23
N ARG A 346 21.38 -3.14 8.12
CA ARG A 346 22.70 -2.88 7.53
C ARG A 346 23.88 -2.60 8.46
N SER A 347 23.74 -1.85 9.53
CA SER A 347 24.80 -1.47 10.45
C SER A 347 24.42 -1.77 11.90
N PRO A 348 25.42 -1.96 12.81
CA PRO A 348 25.14 -2.11 14.25
C PRO A 348 24.39 -0.91 14.84
N VAL A 349 24.63 0.29 14.31
CA VAL A 349 23.91 1.51 14.70
C VAL A 349 22.45 1.44 14.26
N GLY A 350 22.19 1.04 13.00
CA GLY A 350 20.84 0.84 12.48
C GLY A 350 20.06 -0.23 13.25
N GLN A 351 20.72 -1.33 13.62
CA GLN A 351 20.11 -2.37 14.45
C GLN A 351 19.73 -1.86 15.85
N ARG A 352 20.62 -1.11 16.50
CA ARG A 352 20.33 -0.48 17.79
C ARG A 352 19.22 0.54 17.70
N ALA A 353 19.25 1.39 16.68
CA ALA A 353 18.20 2.39 16.44
C ALA A 353 16.84 1.74 16.20
N ALA A 354 16.77 0.68 15.40
CA ALA A 354 15.55 -0.09 15.17
C ALA A 354 15.05 -0.75 16.46
N LEU A 355 15.94 -1.34 17.26
CA LEU A 355 15.57 -1.96 18.53
C LEU A 355 15.03 -0.91 19.53
N ILE A 356 15.73 0.22 19.69
CA ILE A 356 15.32 1.31 20.58
C ILE A 356 14.00 1.91 20.10
N GLY A 357 13.88 2.22 18.80
CA GLY A 357 12.65 2.77 18.23
C GLY A 357 11.46 1.83 18.38
N SER A 358 11.64 0.54 18.15
CA SER A 358 10.60 -0.47 18.37
C SER A 358 10.22 -0.59 19.85
N ALA A 359 11.22 -0.62 20.73
CA ALA A 359 10.98 -0.67 22.18
C ALA A 359 10.23 0.58 22.67
N LEU A 360 10.60 1.76 22.20
CA LEU A 360 9.90 3.00 22.50
C LEU A 360 8.46 2.97 21.97
N ALA A 361 8.24 2.58 20.72
CA ALA A 361 6.90 2.49 20.13
C ALA A 361 5.99 1.51 20.87
N LEU A 362 6.51 0.33 21.23
CA LEU A 362 5.76 -0.71 21.92
C LEU A 362 5.45 -0.38 23.38
N ASN A 363 6.27 0.42 24.04
CA ASN A 363 6.07 0.76 25.47
C ASN A 363 5.45 2.14 25.62
N LEU A 364 5.92 3.14 24.88
CA LEU A 364 5.45 4.52 25.02
C LEU A 364 4.00 4.66 24.59
N THR A 365 3.60 4.04 23.48
CA THR A 365 2.21 4.13 22.99
C THR A 365 1.20 3.58 24.01
N PRO A 366 1.33 2.35 24.56
CA PRO A 366 0.44 1.91 25.61
C PRO A 366 0.48 2.76 26.90
N ILE A 367 1.66 3.26 27.24
CA ILE A 367 1.80 4.15 28.42
C ILE A 367 1.03 5.46 28.19
N LEU A 368 1.17 6.07 27.01
CA LEU A 368 0.45 7.30 26.68
C LEU A 368 -1.06 7.09 26.66
N VAL A 369 -1.53 5.96 26.09
CA VAL A 369 -2.96 5.60 26.09
C VAL A 369 -3.48 5.42 27.51
N VAL A 370 -2.73 4.75 28.39
CA VAL A 370 -3.14 4.56 29.79
C VAL A 370 -3.12 5.89 30.55
N LEU A 371 -2.12 6.74 30.30
CA LEU A 371 -2.05 8.08 30.90
C LEU A 371 -3.24 8.94 30.48
N ASP A 372 -3.56 8.98 29.19
CA ASP A 372 -4.66 9.76 28.63
C ASP A 372 -6.03 9.24 29.09
N GLU A 373 -6.25 7.92 29.08
CA GLU A 373 -7.54 7.32 29.40
C GLU A 373 -7.84 7.27 30.91
N TYR A 374 -6.81 7.15 31.77
CA TYR A 374 -7.03 6.80 33.19
C TYR A 374 -6.36 7.75 34.21
N LEU A 375 -5.37 8.55 33.81
CA LEU A 375 -4.56 9.31 34.79
C LEU A 375 -4.49 10.81 34.53
N ILE A 376 -4.60 11.26 33.29
CA ILE A 376 -4.46 12.66 32.91
C ILE A 376 -5.58 12.97 31.91
N ASP A 377 -6.50 13.83 32.34
CA ASP A 377 -7.52 14.37 31.42
C ASP A 377 -6.82 15.37 30.48
N ILE A 378 -6.25 14.88 29.39
CA ILE A 378 -5.59 15.73 28.39
C ILE A 378 -6.68 16.43 27.61
N PRO A 379 -6.81 17.77 27.71
CA PRO A 379 -7.91 18.46 27.05
C PRO A 379 -7.83 18.27 25.54
N ALA A 380 -8.91 17.73 24.96
CA ALA A 380 -9.12 17.75 23.50
C ALA A 380 -9.29 19.20 23.05
N TRP A 381 -8.54 19.63 22.03
CA TRP A 381 -8.60 20.97 21.43
C TRP A 381 -9.74 21.11 20.44
#